data_93479475fd505a5ecd74f82fce484921
#
_entry.id   93479475fd505a5ecd74f82fce484921
#
_cell.length_a   1.000
_cell.length_b   1.000
_cell.length_c   1.000
_cell.angle_alpha   90.00
_cell.angle_beta   90.00
_cell.angle_gamma   90.00
#
_symmetry.space_group_name_H-M   'P 1'
#
loop_
_entity.id
_entity.type
_entity.pdbx_description
1 polymer ?
#
loop_
_entity_poly.entity_id
_entity_poly.type
_entity_poly.pdbx_seq_one_letter_code
_entity_poly.pdbx_strand_id
1 'polypeptide(L)'
;MSGTEVREYAFSGYGVRCVALGSDHGAWSQKDMLGRYLQTLGYRVVDVGCAAGEKVDYPDVAVAVCRRVVSGECERGIVLDGAGIGSCMAANKIKGIRAAMCYDIRTVINSREHNNANVLSLGGPLHEAGQLCEMAKVWLGTRFGGGRHMGRVNKIMALERGGFGD
;
A
#
# COMPACT_ATOMS: atom_id res chain seq x y z
N MET A 1 1.73 27.92 -20.59
CA MET A 1 0.79 27.63 -19.49
C MET A 1 0.06 26.34 -19.86
N SER A 2 0.56 25.20 -19.40
CA SER A 2 -0.08 23.90 -19.63
C SER A 2 -0.76 23.51 -18.32
N GLY A 3 -2.09 23.63 -18.31
CA GLY A 3 -2.92 23.18 -17.22
C GLY A 3 -2.82 21.67 -17.08
N THR A 4 -2.34 21.23 -15.94
CA THR A 4 -2.41 19.83 -15.54
C THR A 4 -3.88 19.54 -15.25
N GLU A 5 -4.58 18.92 -16.21
CA GLU A 5 -5.91 18.38 -15.97
C GLU A 5 -5.82 17.39 -14.80
N VAL A 6 -6.34 17.81 -13.67
CA VAL A 6 -6.66 16.90 -12.56
C VAL A 6 -7.80 16.02 -13.07
N ARG A 7 -7.49 14.84 -13.60
CA ARG A 7 -8.52 13.84 -13.90
C ARG A 7 -9.28 13.56 -12.63
N GLU A 8 -10.55 13.93 -12.59
CA GLU A 8 -11.49 13.51 -11.57
C GLU A 8 -11.56 11.96 -11.63
N TYR A 9 -10.84 11.31 -10.74
CA TYR A 9 -10.92 9.86 -10.58
C TYR A 9 -12.27 9.57 -9.94
N ALA A 10 -13.26 9.27 -10.80
CA ALA A 10 -14.54 8.77 -10.34
C ALA A 10 -14.32 7.58 -9.40
N PHE A 11 -14.83 7.69 -8.21
CA PHE A 11 -14.64 6.79 -7.08
C PHE A 11 -15.39 5.47 -7.32
N SER A 12 -14.83 4.61 -8.14
CA SER A 12 -15.14 3.19 -8.18
C SER A 12 -13.79 2.47 -8.05
N GLY A 13 -13.40 2.17 -6.82
CA GLY A 13 -12.14 1.47 -6.54
C GLY A 13 -12.13 0.11 -7.22
N TYR A 14 -11.81 0.08 -8.46
CA TYR A 14 -11.63 -1.06 -9.39
C TYR A 14 -11.64 -2.45 -8.74
N GLY A 15 -12.75 -2.79 -8.04
CA GLY A 15 -12.93 -4.04 -7.31
C GLY A 15 -12.30 -4.06 -5.90
N VAL A 16 -11.64 -2.98 -5.45
CA VAL A 16 -11.15 -2.88 -4.07
C VAL A 16 -12.31 -2.47 -3.17
N ARG A 17 -12.64 -3.32 -2.23
CA ARG A 17 -13.68 -3.07 -1.21
C ARG A 17 -13.12 -3.09 0.20
N CYS A 18 -12.02 -3.83 0.39
CA CYS A 18 -11.37 -4.00 1.68
C CYS A 18 -9.89 -3.63 1.62
N VAL A 19 -9.46 -2.88 2.61
CA VAL A 19 -8.06 -2.49 2.80
C VAL A 19 -7.59 -2.96 4.17
N ALA A 20 -6.52 -3.78 4.21
CA ALA A 20 -5.81 -4.06 5.45
C ALA A 20 -4.91 -2.87 5.78
N LEU A 21 -5.00 -2.35 6.98
CA LEU A 21 -4.27 -1.17 7.41
C LEU A 21 -3.49 -1.47 8.70
N GLY A 22 -2.23 -1.09 8.76
CA GLY A 22 -1.43 -1.28 9.96
C GLY A 22 -0.34 -0.24 10.10
N SER A 23 0.09 0.00 11.33
CA SER A 23 1.30 0.76 11.62
C SER A 23 1.98 0.25 12.88
N ASP A 24 3.28 0.52 13.00
CA ASP A 24 3.96 0.47 14.28
C ASP A 24 3.60 1.68 15.16
N HIS A 25 4.21 1.73 16.34
CA HIS A 25 3.98 2.82 17.32
C HIS A 25 4.43 4.20 16.83
N GLY A 26 5.34 4.27 15.84
CA GLY A 26 5.85 5.51 15.27
C GLY A 26 4.88 6.23 14.34
N ALA A 27 3.85 5.54 13.87
CA ALA A 27 2.89 6.10 12.91
C ALA A 27 1.42 5.78 13.24
N TRP A 28 1.10 5.43 14.50
CA TRP A 28 -0.25 5.02 14.88
C TRP A 28 -1.30 6.10 14.64
N SER A 29 -0.98 7.37 14.93
CA SER A 29 -1.93 8.48 14.75
C SER A 29 -2.25 8.74 13.27
N GLN A 30 -1.24 8.62 12.42
CA GLN A 30 -1.40 8.72 10.96
C GLN A 30 -2.22 7.56 10.42
N LYS A 31 -1.99 6.34 10.94
CA LYS A 31 -2.81 5.17 10.61
C LYS A 31 -4.27 5.36 10.97
N ASP A 32 -4.54 5.81 12.21
CA ASP A 32 -5.90 6.02 12.69
C ASP A 32 -6.64 7.09 11.86
N MET A 33 -5.99 8.21 11.59
CA MET A 33 -6.50 9.25 10.69
C MET A 33 -6.78 8.72 9.28
N LEU A 34 -5.82 7.98 8.70
CA LEU A 34 -5.96 7.41 7.36
C LEU A 34 -7.08 6.38 7.32
N GLY A 35 -7.22 5.54 8.33
CA GLY A 35 -8.30 4.55 8.43
C GLY A 35 -9.68 5.19 8.40
N ARG A 36 -9.88 6.26 9.17
CA ARG A 36 -11.13 7.03 9.15
C ARG A 36 -11.38 7.65 7.77
N TYR A 37 -10.37 8.24 7.16
CA TYR A 37 -10.49 8.79 5.82
C TYR A 37 -10.91 7.73 4.79
N LEU A 38 -10.27 6.55 4.79
CA LEU A 38 -10.62 5.46 3.87
C LEU A 38 -12.08 4.99 4.08
N GLN A 39 -12.56 4.95 5.32
CA GLN A 39 -13.95 4.63 5.62
C GLN A 39 -14.93 5.68 5.05
N THR A 40 -14.59 6.99 5.07
CA THR A 40 -15.42 8.01 4.42
C THR A 40 -15.50 7.83 2.91
N LEU A 41 -14.49 7.18 2.33
CA LEU A 41 -14.45 6.83 0.91
C LEU A 41 -15.20 5.51 0.60
N GLY A 42 -15.80 4.86 1.58
CA GLY A 42 -16.59 3.65 1.42
C GLY A 42 -15.80 2.34 1.47
N TYR A 43 -14.51 2.36 1.83
CA TYR A 43 -13.75 1.13 2.02
C TYR A 43 -14.04 0.48 3.37
N ARG A 44 -14.13 -0.85 3.39
CA ARG A 44 -13.98 -1.61 4.63
C ARG A 44 -12.49 -1.59 5.02
N VAL A 45 -12.18 -1.14 6.21
CA VAL A 45 -10.81 -1.11 6.75
C VAL A 45 -10.66 -2.19 7.81
N VAL A 46 -9.70 -3.09 7.61
CA VAL A 46 -9.27 -4.07 8.62
C VAL A 46 -7.98 -3.56 9.23
N ASP A 47 -8.12 -2.93 10.41
CA ASP A 47 -6.98 -2.43 11.17
C ASP A 47 -6.31 -3.56 11.93
N VAL A 48 -5.05 -3.80 11.63
CA VAL A 48 -4.18 -4.81 12.26
C VAL A 48 -2.91 -4.18 12.85
N GLY A 49 -2.89 -2.85 12.98
CA GLY A 49 -1.79 -2.10 13.57
C GLY A 49 -1.89 -1.97 15.08
N CYS A 50 -0.92 -1.26 15.66
CA CYS A 50 -0.93 -0.98 17.09
C CYS A 50 -2.01 0.02 17.49
N ALA A 51 -2.43 -0.05 18.75
CA ALA A 51 -3.21 0.98 19.40
C ALA A 51 -2.31 2.08 19.98
N ALA A 52 -2.95 3.18 20.42
CA ALA A 52 -2.24 4.27 21.10
C ALA A 52 -1.48 3.76 22.34
N GLY A 53 -0.19 4.07 22.41
CA GLY A 53 0.68 3.68 23.54
C GLY A 53 1.20 2.25 23.51
N GLU A 54 0.76 1.42 22.56
CA GLU A 54 1.27 0.06 22.37
C GLU A 54 2.59 0.11 21.60
N LYS A 55 3.61 -0.64 22.07
CA LYS A 55 4.88 -0.81 21.35
C LYS A 55 4.85 -2.11 20.58
N VAL A 56 4.96 -2.01 19.26
CA VAL A 56 5.02 -3.15 18.34
C VAL A 56 6.14 -2.92 17.33
N ASP A 57 6.72 -4.01 16.86
CA ASP A 57 7.74 -3.96 15.83
C ASP A 57 7.09 -3.92 14.43
N TYR A 58 7.58 -3.02 13.57
CA TYR A 58 7.05 -2.85 12.22
C TYR A 58 7.02 -4.13 11.38
N PRO A 59 7.97 -5.10 11.49
CA PRO A 59 7.89 -6.33 10.72
C PRO A 59 6.66 -7.17 11.05
N ASP A 60 6.27 -7.23 12.33
CA ASP A 60 5.09 -8.00 12.76
C ASP A 60 3.81 -7.41 12.18
N VAL A 61 3.72 -6.07 12.18
CA VAL A 61 2.60 -5.35 11.57
C VAL A 61 2.56 -5.56 10.06
N ALA A 62 3.72 -5.46 9.39
CA ALA A 62 3.81 -5.71 7.95
C ALA A 62 3.33 -7.12 7.59
N VAL A 63 3.73 -8.13 8.39
CA VAL A 63 3.26 -9.52 8.22
C VAL A 63 1.75 -9.62 8.44
N ALA A 64 1.19 -8.96 9.46
CA ALA A 64 -0.24 -8.98 9.74
C ALA A 64 -1.06 -8.39 8.59
N VAL A 65 -0.64 -7.24 8.03
CA VAL A 65 -1.25 -6.63 6.84
C VAL A 65 -1.16 -7.58 5.63
N CYS A 66 0.03 -8.12 5.37
CA CYS A 66 0.26 -9.01 4.22
C CYS A 66 -0.59 -10.28 4.28
N ARG A 67 -0.77 -10.87 5.48
CA ARG A 67 -1.64 -12.04 5.67
C ARG A 67 -3.09 -11.78 5.25
N ARG A 68 -3.64 -10.58 5.50
CA ARG A 68 -4.99 -10.20 5.06
C ARG A 68 -5.10 -10.09 3.54
N VAL A 69 -3.99 -9.68 2.89
CA VAL A 69 -3.94 -9.58 1.43
C VAL A 69 -3.78 -10.95 0.77
N VAL A 70 -2.84 -11.78 1.24
CA VAL A 70 -2.60 -13.09 0.62
C VAL A 70 -3.71 -14.09 0.88
N SER A 71 -4.45 -13.96 1.99
CA SER A 71 -5.64 -14.78 2.26
C SER A 71 -6.85 -14.39 1.40
N GLY A 72 -6.79 -13.24 0.71
CA GLY A 72 -7.92 -12.70 -0.05
C GLY A 72 -8.99 -12.01 0.80
N GLU A 73 -8.77 -11.84 2.10
CA GLU A 73 -9.70 -11.09 2.96
C GLU A 73 -9.78 -9.61 2.56
N CYS A 74 -8.64 -9.04 2.16
CA CYS A 74 -8.56 -7.69 1.63
C CYS A 74 -7.84 -7.70 0.28
N GLU A 75 -8.31 -6.88 -0.65
CA GLU A 75 -7.69 -6.78 -1.97
C GLU A 75 -6.37 -5.99 -1.94
N ARG A 76 -6.17 -5.15 -0.92
CA ARG A 76 -5.01 -4.26 -0.79
C ARG A 76 -4.58 -4.13 0.67
N GLY A 77 -3.29 -3.83 0.86
CA GLY A 77 -2.74 -3.50 2.17
C GLY A 77 -2.06 -2.13 2.16
N ILE A 78 -2.11 -1.44 3.29
CA ILE A 78 -1.34 -0.21 3.55
C ILE A 78 -0.65 -0.39 4.89
N VAL A 79 0.66 -0.17 4.94
CA VAL A 79 1.45 -0.23 6.17
C VAL A 79 2.21 1.09 6.34
N LEU A 80 2.23 1.60 7.57
CA LEU A 80 2.96 2.80 7.92
C LEU A 80 3.98 2.50 9.03
N ASP A 81 5.15 3.07 8.89
CA ASP A 81 6.17 3.15 9.96
C ASP A 81 6.85 4.52 9.93
N GLY A 82 7.93 4.70 10.64
CA GLY A 82 8.65 5.98 10.69
C GLY A 82 9.13 6.49 9.33
N ALA A 83 9.49 5.60 8.40
CA ALA A 83 10.02 5.96 7.08
C ALA A 83 9.38 5.19 5.91
N GLY A 84 8.62 4.13 6.18
CA GLY A 84 8.04 3.23 5.17
C GLY A 84 9.03 2.22 4.60
N ILE A 85 10.31 2.26 5.01
CA ILE A 85 11.38 1.46 4.41
C ILE A 85 11.36 0.03 4.96
N GLY A 86 11.44 -0.10 6.28
CA GLY A 86 11.53 -1.41 6.93
C GLY A 86 10.29 -2.25 6.73
N SER A 87 9.11 -1.66 6.84
CA SER A 87 7.83 -2.31 6.55
C SER A 87 7.74 -2.81 5.11
N CYS A 88 8.24 -2.02 4.15
CA CYS A 88 8.31 -2.45 2.75
C CYS A 88 9.22 -3.66 2.57
N MET A 89 10.41 -3.65 3.19
CA MET A 89 11.35 -4.78 3.14
C MET A 89 10.74 -6.05 3.73
N ALA A 90 10.10 -5.94 4.91
CA ALA A 90 9.45 -7.06 5.58
C ALA A 90 8.28 -7.61 4.75
N ALA A 91 7.43 -6.74 4.23
CA ALA A 91 6.30 -7.12 3.40
C ALA A 91 6.73 -7.92 2.16
N ASN A 92 7.81 -7.51 1.49
CA ASN A 92 8.33 -8.19 0.30
C ASN A 92 8.99 -9.55 0.57
N LYS A 93 9.11 -9.97 1.84
CA LYS A 93 9.50 -11.35 2.19
C LYS A 93 8.33 -12.31 2.17
N ILE A 94 7.10 -11.83 2.06
CA ILE A 94 5.89 -12.64 2.06
C ILE A 94 5.50 -12.99 0.62
N LYS A 95 5.38 -14.28 0.33
CA LYS A 95 4.98 -14.75 -1.01
C LYS A 95 3.64 -14.14 -1.43
N GLY A 96 3.57 -13.72 -2.69
CA GLY A 96 2.39 -13.07 -3.25
C GLY A 96 2.30 -11.56 -3.01
N ILE A 97 3.23 -10.98 -2.24
CA ILE A 97 3.27 -9.55 -1.96
C ILE A 97 4.24 -8.83 -2.89
N ARG A 98 3.76 -7.73 -3.41
CA ARG A 98 4.54 -6.70 -4.11
C ARG A 98 4.33 -5.39 -3.37
N ALA A 99 5.10 -5.17 -2.34
CA ALA A 99 5.07 -3.94 -1.56
C ALA A 99 5.92 -2.86 -2.22
N ALA A 100 5.38 -1.66 -2.28
CA ALA A 100 6.09 -0.49 -2.77
C ALA A 100 6.12 0.59 -1.68
N MET A 101 7.31 1.05 -1.35
CA MET A 101 7.52 2.25 -0.56
C MET A 101 7.37 3.45 -1.50
N CYS A 102 6.43 4.33 -1.16
CA CYS A 102 6.15 5.53 -1.95
C CYS A 102 6.27 6.77 -1.08
N TYR A 103 6.73 7.85 -1.68
CA TYR A 103 6.97 9.12 -1.00
C TYR A 103 6.36 10.32 -1.75
N ASP A 104 5.77 10.09 -2.93
CA ASP A 104 5.04 11.07 -3.69
C ASP A 104 3.99 10.43 -4.61
N ILE A 105 3.15 11.25 -5.23
CA ILE A 105 2.08 10.79 -6.14
C ILE A 105 2.64 10.07 -7.38
N ARG A 106 3.81 10.42 -7.88
CA ARG A 106 4.42 9.78 -9.05
C ARG A 106 4.83 8.35 -8.74
N THR A 107 5.47 8.13 -7.58
CA THR A 107 5.85 6.78 -7.13
C THR A 107 4.63 5.94 -6.80
N VAL A 108 3.59 6.53 -6.22
CA VAL A 108 2.29 5.89 -5.96
C VAL A 108 1.67 5.36 -7.26
N ILE A 109 1.53 6.21 -8.27
CA ILE A 109 0.97 5.82 -9.57
C ILE A 109 1.83 4.73 -10.22
N ASN A 110 3.15 4.93 -10.27
CA ASN A 110 4.08 3.97 -10.87
C ASN A 110 3.99 2.58 -10.22
N SER A 111 3.92 2.54 -8.89
CA SER A 111 3.84 1.27 -8.14
C SER A 111 2.63 0.43 -8.54
N ARG A 112 1.50 1.09 -8.85
CA ARG A 112 0.29 0.42 -9.31
C ARG A 112 0.32 0.14 -10.80
N GLU A 113 0.50 1.19 -11.60
CA GLU A 113 0.39 1.12 -13.05
C GLU A 113 1.43 0.18 -13.67
N HIS A 114 2.67 0.23 -13.21
CA HIS A 114 3.77 -0.54 -13.79
C HIS A 114 4.06 -1.86 -13.03
N ASN A 115 3.87 -1.89 -11.70
CA ASN A 115 4.34 -3.01 -10.88
C ASN A 115 3.20 -3.80 -10.22
N ASN A 116 1.94 -3.36 -10.39
CA ASN A 116 0.78 -3.99 -9.78
C ASN A 116 0.97 -4.24 -8.27
N ALA A 117 1.57 -3.26 -7.57
CA ALA A 117 1.81 -3.37 -6.13
C ALA A 117 0.49 -3.61 -5.38
N ASN A 118 0.46 -4.59 -4.49
CA ASN A 118 -0.72 -4.93 -3.69
C ASN A 118 -0.60 -4.49 -2.22
N VAL A 119 0.58 -4.02 -1.82
CA VAL A 119 0.81 -3.37 -0.53
C VAL A 119 1.53 -2.04 -0.75
N LEU A 120 1.01 -0.98 -0.13
CA LEU A 120 1.62 0.35 -0.09
C LEU A 120 2.30 0.53 1.26
N SER A 121 3.55 0.97 1.25
CA SER A 121 4.30 1.31 2.46
C SER A 121 4.60 2.81 2.49
N LEU A 122 4.26 3.45 3.60
CA LEU A 122 4.38 4.91 3.77
C LEU A 122 5.15 5.25 5.05
N GLY A 123 5.99 6.27 4.97
CA GLY A 123 6.57 6.92 6.14
C GLY A 123 5.55 7.88 6.76
N GLY A 124 4.86 7.45 7.82
CA GLY A 124 3.80 8.24 8.43
C GLY A 124 4.24 9.66 8.81
N PRO A 125 5.28 9.83 9.64
CA PRO A 125 5.76 11.15 10.05
C PRO A 125 6.44 11.98 8.96
N LEU A 126 6.75 11.39 7.80
CA LEU A 126 7.41 12.10 6.69
C LEU A 126 6.45 12.92 5.84
N HIS A 127 5.15 12.76 6.07
CA HIS A 127 4.12 13.39 5.25
C HIS A 127 3.07 14.08 6.10
N GLU A 128 2.55 15.18 5.59
CA GLU A 128 1.36 15.81 6.14
C GLU A 128 0.13 14.91 5.96
N ALA A 129 -0.85 15.04 6.86
CA ALA A 129 -2.06 14.23 6.85
C ALA A 129 -2.79 14.23 5.49
N GLY A 130 -2.91 15.40 4.86
CA GLY A 130 -3.53 15.54 3.54
C GLY A 130 -2.77 14.81 2.45
N GLN A 131 -1.44 14.79 2.52
CA GLN A 131 -0.60 14.07 1.56
C GLN A 131 -0.78 12.55 1.70
N LEU A 132 -0.81 12.01 2.93
CA LEU A 132 -1.07 10.58 3.16
C LEU A 132 -2.44 10.17 2.61
N CYS A 133 -3.47 10.97 2.85
CA CYS A 133 -4.81 10.73 2.33
C CYS A 133 -4.84 10.71 0.80
N GLU A 134 -4.21 11.70 0.17
CA GLU A 134 -4.17 11.80 -1.29
C GLU A 134 -3.37 10.64 -1.90
N MET A 135 -2.21 10.29 -1.33
CA MET A 135 -1.40 9.16 -1.79
C MET A 135 -2.17 7.84 -1.71
N ALA A 136 -2.86 7.58 -0.60
CA ALA A 136 -3.66 6.38 -0.44
C ALA A 136 -4.84 6.33 -1.42
N LYS A 137 -5.57 7.45 -1.58
CA LYS A 137 -6.68 7.58 -2.52
C LYS A 137 -6.23 7.32 -3.96
N VAL A 138 -5.16 7.99 -4.40
CA VAL A 138 -4.62 7.80 -5.75
C VAL A 138 -4.15 6.37 -5.95
N TRP A 139 -3.47 5.77 -4.95
CA TRP A 139 -3.00 4.39 -5.04
C TRP A 139 -4.14 3.38 -5.20
N LEU A 140 -5.20 3.51 -4.39
CA LEU A 140 -6.37 2.64 -4.47
C LEU A 140 -7.14 2.83 -5.78
N GLY A 141 -7.14 4.04 -6.34
CA GLY A 141 -7.79 4.38 -7.60
C GLY A 141 -6.95 4.10 -8.86
N THR A 142 -5.68 3.73 -8.74
CA THR A 142 -4.81 3.49 -9.91
C THR A 142 -4.88 2.03 -10.36
N ARG A 143 -5.17 1.80 -11.63
CA ARG A 143 -5.19 0.48 -12.27
C ARG A 143 -3.78 0.00 -12.61
N PHE A 144 -3.63 -1.31 -12.73
CA PHE A 144 -2.46 -1.90 -13.39
C PHE A 144 -2.55 -1.68 -14.90
N GLY A 145 -1.49 -1.18 -15.50
CA GLY A 145 -1.45 -0.88 -16.93
C GLY A 145 -1.35 -2.11 -17.83
N GLY A 146 -1.00 -3.28 -17.27
CA GLY A 146 -0.89 -4.51 -18.04
C GLY A 146 0.17 -4.43 -19.16
N GLY A 147 -0.15 -5.01 -20.32
CA GLY A 147 0.69 -4.93 -21.51
C GLY A 147 2.15 -5.34 -21.24
N ARG A 148 3.11 -4.50 -21.66
CA ARG A 148 4.54 -4.74 -21.48
C ARG A 148 4.98 -4.90 -20.00
N HIS A 149 4.18 -4.38 -19.05
CA HIS A 149 4.49 -4.46 -17.62
C HIS A 149 4.18 -5.86 -17.06
N MET A 150 3.23 -6.58 -17.63
CA MET A 150 2.84 -7.91 -17.17
C MET A 150 4.03 -8.87 -17.16
N GLY A 151 4.82 -8.91 -18.24
CA GLY A 151 6.00 -9.77 -18.32
C GLY A 151 7.02 -9.48 -17.20
N ARG A 152 7.20 -8.21 -16.84
CA ARG A 152 8.10 -7.80 -15.75
C ARG A 152 7.57 -8.21 -14.39
N VAL A 153 6.27 -8.01 -14.13
CA VAL A 153 5.62 -8.45 -12.89
C VAL A 153 5.72 -9.98 -12.76
N ASN A 154 5.49 -10.73 -13.84
CA ASN A 154 5.63 -12.18 -13.84
C ASN A 154 7.06 -12.63 -13.48
N LYS A 155 8.09 -11.91 -13.94
CA LYS A 155 9.49 -12.18 -13.55
C LYS A 155 9.72 -11.95 -12.06
N ILE A 156 9.20 -10.85 -11.51
CA ILE A 156 9.26 -10.59 -10.05
C ILE A 156 8.62 -11.75 -9.28
N MET A 157 7.43 -12.20 -9.71
CA MET A 157 6.72 -13.30 -9.05
C MET A 157 7.42 -14.66 -9.22
N ALA A 158 8.19 -14.84 -10.30
CA ALA A 158 8.98 -16.06 -10.50
C ALA A 158 10.13 -16.20 -9.49
N LEU A 159 10.70 -15.09 -9.01
CA LEU A 159 11.76 -15.09 -8.01
C LEU A 159 11.32 -15.77 -6.70
N GLU A 160 10.04 -15.68 -6.33
CA GLU A 160 9.49 -16.35 -5.14
C GLU A 160 9.57 -17.89 -5.22
N ARG A 161 9.69 -18.45 -6.40
CA ARG A 161 9.77 -19.90 -6.66
C ARG A 161 11.20 -20.43 -6.80
N GLY A 162 12.19 -19.59 -6.50
CA GLY A 162 13.61 -19.92 -6.67
C GLY A 162 14.10 -19.80 -8.12
N GLY A 163 13.33 -19.16 -8.98
CA GLY A 163 13.67 -18.91 -10.38
C GLY A 163 14.62 -17.72 -10.53
N PHE A 164 15.88 -17.89 -10.14
CA PHE A 164 16.95 -17.11 -10.76
C PHE A 164 17.16 -17.76 -12.14
N GLY A 165 16.55 -17.16 -13.18
CA GLY A 165 16.80 -17.61 -14.53
C GLY A 165 18.29 -17.52 -14.82
N ASP A 166 18.89 -18.63 -15.24
CA ASP A 166 20.18 -18.66 -15.91
C ASP A 166 20.11 -17.83 -17.19
#